data_6426a4d26852046458f13ece5b09e6b8
#
_entry.id   6426a4d26852046458f13ece5b09e6b8
#
_cell.length_a   1.000
_cell.length_b   1.000
_cell.length_c   1.000
_cell.angle_alpha   90.00
_cell.angle_beta   90.00
_cell.angle_gamma   90.00
#
_symmetry.space_group_name_H-M   'P 1'
#
loop_
_entity.id
_entity.type
_entity.pdbx_description
1 polymer ?
#
loop_
_entity_poly.entity_id
_entity_poly.type
_entity_poly.pdbx_seq_one_letter_code
_entity_poly.pdbx_strand_id
1 'polypeptide(L)'
;MLKAEKLPWARAKCFKASALLGSEYECNVRLDELHLEVHNVGLRLTVNNRIVQQDFLKNMSISPKSQVEALSEWAPVREGDYLFTGTPKGVGPLAVGDDVKAELFWKDGEVISSFFATCV
;
A
#
# COMPACT_ATOMS: atom_id res chain seq x y z
N MET A 1 -9.50 3.57 -19.27
CA MET A 1 -9.96 4.75 -20.02
C MET A 1 -8.92 5.85 -20.02
N LEU A 2 -8.70 6.65 -18.97
CA LEU A 2 -7.73 7.76 -18.98
C LEU A 2 -6.31 7.39 -19.42
N LYS A 3 -5.84 6.20 -19.06
CA LYS A 3 -4.52 5.70 -19.41
C LYS A 3 -4.37 5.46 -20.93
N ALA A 4 -5.41 4.90 -21.56
CA ALA A 4 -5.42 4.64 -22.99
C ALA A 4 -5.49 5.95 -23.81
N GLU A 5 -6.15 6.97 -23.29
CA GLU A 5 -6.32 8.28 -23.89
C GLU A 5 -5.18 9.25 -23.57
N LYS A 6 -4.16 8.82 -22.80
CA LYS A 6 -3.02 9.64 -22.35
C LYS A 6 -3.45 10.91 -21.58
N LEU A 7 -4.60 10.86 -20.92
CA LEU A 7 -5.12 11.97 -20.12
C LEU A 7 -4.49 12.01 -18.71
N PRO A 8 -4.50 13.16 -18.02
CA PRO A 8 -4.00 13.27 -16.65
C PRO A 8 -4.69 12.29 -15.69
N TRP A 9 -3.90 11.54 -14.93
CA TRP A 9 -4.41 10.48 -14.04
C TRP A 9 -4.95 10.99 -12.71
N ALA A 10 -4.76 12.27 -12.38
CA ALA A 10 -5.16 12.82 -11.10
C ALA A 10 -6.63 12.53 -10.77
N ARG A 11 -7.55 12.70 -11.72
CA ARG A 11 -8.98 12.42 -11.54
C ARG A 11 -9.30 10.95 -11.29
N ALA A 12 -8.46 10.04 -11.77
CA ALA A 12 -8.61 8.59 -11.53
C ALA A 12 -7.97 8.13 -10.22
N LYS A 13 -7.14 8.96 -9.61
CA LYS A 13 -6.40 8.64 -8.39
C LYS A 13 -6.83 9.48 -7.18
N CYS A 14 -7.26 10.72 -7.41
CA CYS A 14 -7.54 11.69 -6.37
C CYS A 14 -9.02 12.12 -6.44
N PHE A 15 -9.86 11.49 -5.65
CA PHE A 15 -11.27 11.79 -5.50
C PHE A 15 -11.67 11.61 -4.02
N LYS A 16 -12.86 12.03 -3.65
CA LYS A 16 -13.34 11.92 -2.27
C LYS A 16 -13.25 10.46 -1.78
N ALA A 17 -12.62 10.26 -0.62
CA ALA A 17 -12.38 8.94 -0.03
C ALA A 17 -11.53 7.97 -0.88
N SER A 18 -10.68 8.49 -1.77
CA SER A 18 -9.78 7.65 -2.58
C SER A 18 -8.56 7.15 -1.82
N ALA A 19 -8.24 7.75 -0.67
CA ALA A 19 -7.14 7.38 0.20
C ALA A 19 -7.67 6.98 1.57
N LEU A 20 -7.48 5.72 1.94
CA LEU A 20 -7.81 5.20 3.26
C LEU A 20 -6.51 5.03 4.05
N LEU A 21 -6.50 5.55 5.28
CA LEU A 21 -5.42 5.36 6.22
C LEU A 21 -5.90 4.44 7.34
N GLY A 22 -5.16 3.37 7.58
CA GLY A 22 -5.33 2.52 8.74
C GLY A 22 -4.72 3.15 10.00
N SER A 23 -4.74 2.41 11.11
CA SER A 23 -4.04 2.82 12.31
C SER A 23 -2.52 2.88 12.06
N GLU A 24 -1.88 3.91 12.57
CA GLU A 24 -0.43 4.01 12.53
C GLU A 24 0.19 2.92 13.42
N TYR A 25 1.28 2.37 12.94
CA TYR A 25 2.10 1.42 13.67
C TYR A 25 3.53 1.96 13.75
N GLU A 26 4.02 2.16 14.96
CA GLU A 26 5.41 2.54 15.16
C GLU A 26 6.31 1.33 14.88
N CYS A 27 7.06 1.42 13.81
CA CYS A 27 7.94 0.35 13.35
C CYS A 27 9.37 0.62 13.82
N ASN A 28 9.90 -0.27 14.67
CA ASN A 28 11.30 -0.22 15.12
C ASN A 28 12.30 -0.73 14.06
N VAL A 29 11.80 -1.05 12.87
CA VAL A 29 12.61 -1.49 11.73
C VAL A 29 12.90 -0.30 10.83
N ARG A 30 14.14 -0.14 10.42
CA ARG A 30 14.55 0.93 9.51
C ARG A 30 13.90 0.75 8.13
N LEU A 31 13.62 1.85 7.45
CA LEU A 31 12.98 1.84 6.12
C LEU A 31 13.78 1.02 5.08
N ASP A 32 15.10 1.04 5.17
CA ASP A 32 16.00 0.27 4.31
C ASP A 32 16.03 -1.23 4.63
N GLU A 33 15.48 -1.63 5.76
CA GLU A 33 15.43 -3.02 6.22
C GLU A 33 14.08 -3.70 5.94
N LEU A 34 13.01 -2.93 5.69
CA LEU A 34 11.65 -3.45 5.47
C LEU A 34 11.53 -4.47 4.32
N HIS A 35 12.41 -4.36 3.32
CA HIS A 35 12.45 -5.27 2.17
C HIS A 35 13.47 -6.40 2.33
N LEU A 36 14.25 -6.41 3.41
CA LEU A 36 15.22 -7.48 3.65
C LEU A 36 14.53 -8.77 4.06
N GLU A 37 15.15 -9.88 3.72
CA GLU A 37 14.68 -11.24 4.03
C GLU A 37 14.42 -11.44 5.54
N VAL A 38 15.18 -10.76 6.39
CA VAL A 38 15.10 -10.87 7.85
C VAL A 38 13.78 -10.31 8.38
N HIS A 39 13.34 -9.17 7.86
CA HIS A 39 12.12 -8.49 8.34
C HIS A 39 10.91 -8.78 7.48
N ASN A 40 11.08 -9.06 6.22
CA ASN A 40 10.13 -9.50 5.21
C ASN A 40 8.64 -9.21 5.55
N VAL A 41 8.30 -7.93 5.49
CA VAL A 41 6.91 -7.46 5.71
C VAL A 41 6.08 -7.80 4.47
N GLY A 42 4.89 -8.34 4.69
CA GLY A 42 3.92 -8.64 3.65
C GLY A 42 2.67 -7.78 3.74
N LEU A 43 2.01 -7.67 2.61
CA LEU A 43 0.68 -7.06 2.44
C LEU A 43 -0.32 -8.15 2.07
N ARG A 44 -1.49 -8.14 2.70
CA ARG A 44 -2.63 -8.98 2.35
C ARG A 44 -3.87 -8.13 2.19
N LEU A 45 -4.59 -8.36 1.10
CA LEU A 45 -5.90 -7.80 0.87
C LEU A 45 -6.92 -8.94 0.75
N THR A 46 -7.96 -8.84 1.56
CA THR A 46 -9.10 -9.78 1.56
C THR A 46 -10.35 -9.00 1.15
N VAL A 47 -11.09 -9.53 0.20
CA VAL A 47 -12.39 -8.98 -0.26
C VAL A 47 -13.43 -10.05 -0.06
N ASN A 48 -14.50 -9.74 0.67
CA ASN A 48 -15.61 -10.68 0.97
C ASN A 48 -15.09 -12.04 1.48
N ASN A 49 -14.16 -12.01 2.44
CA ASN A 49 -13.51 -13.17 3.05
C ASN A 49 -12.62 -13.99 2.09
N ARG A 50 -12.28 -13.48 0.93
CA ARG A 50 -11.36 -14.14 -0.01
C ARG A 50 -10.08 -13.32 -0.16
N ILE A 51 -8.93 -13.94 0.03
CA ILE A 51 -7.64 -13.29 -0.24
C ILE A 51 -7.53 -13.05 -1.75
N VAL A 52 -7.48 -11.77 -2.14
CA VAL A 52 -7.35 -11.35 -3.55
C VAL A 52 -5.95 -10.89 -3.88
N GLN A 53 -5.18 -10.48 -2.85
CA GLN A 53 -3.79 -10.07 -2.99
C GLN A 53 -3.01 -10.46 -1.73
N GLN A 54 -1.85 -11.06 -1.93
CA GLN A 54 -0.91 -11.31 -0.85
C GLN A 54 0.50 -11.41 -1.44
N ASP A 55 1.40 -10.56 -0.96
CA ASP A 55 2.80 -10.60 -1.35
C ASP A 55 3.67 -9.86 -0.33
N PHE A 56 4.98 -10.02 -0.45
CA PHE A 56 5.95 -9.34 0.39
C PHE A 56 6.49 -8.08 -0.26
N LEU A 57 6.83 -7.07 0.56
CA LEU A 57 7.37 -5.79 0.08
C LEU A 57 8.67 -5.95 -0.74
N LYS A 58 9.46 -6.98 -0.45
CA LYS A 58 10.68 -7.30 -1.20
C LYS A 58 10.43 -7.58 -2.69
N ASN A 59 9.19 -7.99 -3.04
CA ASN A 59 8.80 -8.29 -4.41
C ASN A 59 8.29 -7.05 -5.17
N MET A 60 8.26 -5.88 -4.54
CA MET A 60 7.93 -4.62 -5.21
C MET A 60 9.08 -4.20 -6.13
N SER A 61 8.74 -3.69 -7.31
CA SER A 61 9.74 -3.26 -8.31
C SER A 61 10.63 -2.12 -7.80
N ILE A 62 10.11 -1.24 -6.94
CA ILE A 62 10.83 -0.13 -6.32
C ILE A 62 10.56 -0.20 -4.82
N SER A 63 11.61 -0.27 -4.02
CA SER A 63 11.48 -0.32 -2.57
C SER A 63 10.92 0.98 -1.99
N PRO A 64 10.24 0.97 -0.84
CA PRO A 64 9.79 2.20 -0.17
C PRO A 64 10.94 3.19 0.07
N LYS A 65 12.12 2.72 0.44
CA LYS A 65 13.32 3.57 0.60
C LYS A 65 13.67 4.30 -0.68
N SER A 66 13.82 3.58 -1.79
CA SER A 66 14.16 4.18 -3.09
C SER A 66 13.11 5.19 -3.56
N GLN A 67 11.84 4.96 -3.21
CA GLN A 67 10.75 5.91 -3.51
C GLN A 67 10.90 7.21 -2.71
N VAL A 68 11.22 7.13 -1.42
CA VAL A 68 11.46 8.31 -0.57
C VAL A 68 12.68 9.09 -1.07
N GLU A 69 13.79 8.39 -1.40
CA GLU A 69 15.00 9.02 -1.94
C GLU A 69 14.70 9.79 -3.22
N ALA A 70 14.06 9.14 -4.20
CA ALA A 70 13.70 9.76 -5.47
C ALA A 70 12.74 10.95 -5.30
N LEU A 71 11.75 10.83 -4.40
CA LEU A 71 10.82 11.92 -4.13
C LEU A 71 11.52 13.13 -3.50
N SER A 72 12.45 12.89 -2.58
CA SER A 72 13.18 13.93 -1.85
C SER A 72 14.09 14.78 -2.74
N GLU A 73 14.43 14.31 -3.94
CA GLU A 73 15.24 15.06 -4.91
C GLU A 73 14.49 16.29 -5.48
N TRP A 74 13.16 16.24 -5.55
CA TRP A 74 12.39 17.29 -6.20
C TRP A 74 11.17 17.79 -5.40
N ALA A 75 10.75 17.09 -4.35
CA ALA A 75 9.61 17.46 -3.53
C ALA A 75 10.03 17.74 -2.08
N PRO A 76 9.42 18.72 -1.41
CA PRO A 76 9.70 19.02 -0.01
C PRO A 76 9.02 18.00 0.90
N VAL A 77 9.63 16.84 1.10
CA VAL A 77 9.15 15.80 2.01
C VAL A 77 9.36 16.26 3.46
N ARG A 78 8.32 16.16 4.28
CA ARG A 78 8.31 16.62 5.68
C ARG A 78 7.77 15.53 6.60
N GLU A 79 8.08 15.66 7.88
CA GLU A 79 7.44 14.85 8.93
C GLU A 79 5.91 15.01 8.88
N GLY A 80 5.20 13.90 8.98
CA GLY A 80 3.73 13.84 8.84
C GLY A 80 3.22 13.63 7.43
N ASP A 81 4.08 13.66 6.40
CA ASP A 81 3.66 13.33 5.04
C ASP A 81 3.44 11.82 4.86
N TYR A 82 2.44 11.46 4.08
CA TYR A 82 2.14 10.06 3.72
C TYR A 82 2.57 9.77 2.29
N LEU A 83 3.41 8.76 2.13
CA LEU A 83 3.80 8.26 0.82
C LEU A 83 3.04 6.97 0.49
N PHE A 84 2.18 7.02 -0.53
CA PHE A 84 1.55 5.84 -1.10
C PHE A 84 2.54 5.10 -2.00
N THR A 85 3.15 4.06 -1.48
CA THR A 85 4.23 3.31 -2.14
C THR A 85 3.79 2.43 -3.29
N GLY A 86 2.50 2.38 -3.59
CA GLY A 86 1.93 1.37 -4.46
C GLY A 86 1.73 0.04 -3.72
N THR A 87 1.49 -0.99 -4.47
CA THR A 87 1.14 -2.31 -3.94
C THR A 87 1.81 -3.40 -4.76
N PRO A 88 2.11 -4.56 -4.17
CA PRO A 88 2.57 -5.72 -4.92
C PRO A 88 1.55 -6.21 -5.95
N LYS A 89 1.88 -7.29 -6.63
CA LYS A 89 1.04 -7.98 -7.60
C LYS A 89 -0.33 -8.37 -7.02
N GLY A 90 -1.39 -8.29 -7.83
CA GLY A 90 -2.74 -8.76 -7.48
C GLY A 90 -3.82 -7.68 -7.43
N VAL A 91 -3.55 -6.50 -7.98
CA VAL A 91 -4.55 -5.42 -8.10
C VAL A 91 -5.75 -5.88 -8.92
N GLY A 92 -6.96 -5.60 -8.42
CA GLY A 92 -8.22 -5.91 -9.09
C GLY A 92 -9.32 -4.89 -8.76
N PRO A 93 -10.46 -4.99 -9.43
CA PRO A 93 -11.59 -4.10 -9.19
C PRO A 93 -12.26 -4.40 -7.83
N LEU A 94 -12.86 -3.37 -7.26
CA LEU A 94 -13.78 -3.43 -6.13
C LEU A 94 -15.18 -2.98 -6.59
N ALA A 95 -16.21 -3.56 -6.03
CA ALA A 95 -17.60 -3.21 -6.29
C ALA A 95 -18.25 -2.57 -5.05
N VAL A 96 -19.30 -1.81 -5.26
CA VAL A 96 -20.13 -1.29 -4.17
C VAL A 96 -20.69 -2.46 -3.35
N GLY A 97 -20.56 -2.39 -2.04
CA GLY A 97 -20.95 -3.43 -1.11
C GLY A 97 -19.84 -4.42 -0.75
N ASP A 98 -18.67 -4.36 -1.40
CA ASP A 98 -17.55 -5.21 -1.02
C ASP A 98 -17.01 -4.83 0.36
N ASP A 99 -16.80 -5.84 1.18
CA ASP A 99 -16.10 -5.74 2.45
C ASP A 99 -14.61 -6.02 2.25
N VAL A 100 -13.79 -5.06 2.60
CA VAL A 100 -12.35 -5.08 2.38
C VAL A 100 -11.62 -5.11 3.71
N LYS A 101 -10.68 -6.04 3.86
CA LYS A 101 -9.72 -6.09 4.95
C LYS A 101 -8.32 -6.01 4.39
N ALA A 102 -7.55 -5.03 4.84
CA ALA A 102 -6.13 -4.93 4.52
C ALA A 102 -5.29 -5.22 5.76
N GLU A 103 -4.20 -5.95 5.57
CA GLU A 103 -3.30 -6.37 6.64
C GLU A 103 -1.84 -6.18 6.23
N LEU A 104 -1.04 -5.68 7.17
CA LEU A 104 0.41 -5.83 7.20
C LEU A 104 0.76 -6.99 8.10
N PHE A 105 1.69 -7.84 7.71
CA PHE A 105 2.11 -8.99 8.50
C PHE A 105 3.61 -9.26 8.37
N TRP A 106 4.19 -9.84 9.42
CA TRP A 106 5.57 -10.32 9.41
C TRP A 106 5.71 -11.65 8.67
N LYS A 107 6.94 -12.03 8.32
CA LYS A 107 7.26 -13.30 7.66
C LYS A 107 6.68 -14.54 8.33
N ASP A 108 6.57 -14.54 9.64
CA ASP A 108 5.98 -15.62 10.45
C ASP A 108 4.46 -15.65 10.43
N GLY A 109 3.83 -14.64 9.83
CA GLY A 109 2.39 -14.49 9.70
C GLY A 109 1.72 -13.63 10.78
N GLU A 110 2.48 -13.14 11.76
CA GLU A 110 1.94 -12.21 12.76
C GLU A 110 1.48 -10.91 12.10
N VAL A 111 0.24 -10.51 12.38
CA VAL A 111 -0.35 -9.28 11.84
C VAL A 111 0.17 -8.07 12.62
N ILE A 112 0.80 -7.15 11.91
CA ILE A 112 1.34 -5.90 12.43
C ILE A 112 0.23 -4.86 12.59
N SER A 113 -0.57 -4.70 11.54
CA SER A 113 -1.64 -3.71 11.46
C SER A 113 -2.71 -4.18 10.49
N SER A 114 -3.95 -3.81 10.76
CA SER A 114 -5.07 -4.11 9.86
C SER A 114 -6.13 -3.02 9.91
N PHE A 115 -6.88 -2.88 8.84
CA PHE A 115 -8.10 -2.09 8.82
C PHE A 115 -9.19 -2.76 8.00
N PHE A 116 -10.43 -2.33 8.24
CA PHE A 116 -11.62 -2.76 7.51
C PHE A 116 -12.31 -1.57 6.87
N ALA A 117 -12.87 -1.79 5.69
CA ALA A 117 -13.70 -0.82 5.00
C ALA A 117 -14.77 -1.54 4.19
N THR A 118 -15.92 -0.90 4.00
CA THR A 118 -16.95 -1.33 3.06
C THR A 118 -17.02 -0.35 1.91
N CYS A 119 -17.03 -0.85 0.68
CA CYS A 119 -17.15 0.00 -0.51
C CYS A 119 -18.57 0.57 -0.63
N VAL A 120 -18.68 1.88 -0.75
CA VAL A 120 -19.96 2.62 -0.86
C VAL A 120 -20.07 3.37 -2.18
#